data_7baa8fc8776e091fa2be48874f7d777d
#
_entry.id   7baa8fc8776e091fa2be48874f7d777d
#
_cell.length_a   1.000
_cell.length_b   1.000
_cell.length_c   1.000
_cell.angle_alpha   90.00
_cell.angle_beta   90.00
_cell.angle_gamma   90.00
#
_symmetry.space_group_name_H-M   'P 1'
#
loop_
_entity.id
_entity.type
_entity.pdbx_description
1 polymer ?
#
loop_
_entity_poly.entity_id
_entity_poly.type
_entity_poly.pdbx_seq_one_letter_code
_entity_poly.pdbx_strand_id
1 'polypeptide(L)'
;ISEIVASTRNINAKVERRKIDATPMLPKKEWLKGTGKTTVVSSLIGTIIGILPGIGQATASLLAYTTAKQSSKHPEKFGTGCSEGVVASEAANNAVCGGALIPMMAIGIPGDVITSILLGALVLHGLQPGALLFNSNPNVVGVIFAGYILANILMYVMQLGMMRAFVQMLRIPVNLLYPIIILACLVGGIATNNRVFDA
;
A
#
# COMPACT_ATOMS: atom_id res chain seq x y z
N ILE A 1 -17.68 4.73 -0.13
CA ILE A 1 -18.85 5.58 0.13
C ILE A 1 -19.58 5.09 1.39
N SER A 2 -19.88 3.79 1.57
CA SER A 2 -20.60 3.27 2.73
C SER A 2 -19.95 3.60 4.08
N GLU A 3 -18.63 3.52 4.20
CA GLU A 3 -17.89 3.88 5.42
C GLU A 3 -17.91 5.39 5.69
N ILE A 4 -17.89 6.23 4.64
CA ILE A 4 -17.99 7.68 4.78
C ILE A 4 -19.37 8.06 5.31
N VAL A 5 -20.44 7.44 4.79
CA VAL A 5 -21.82 7.65 5.26
C VAL A 5 -21.99 7.16 6.70
N ALA A 6 -21.36 6.06 7.09
CA ALA A 6 -21.36 5.58 8.47
C ALA A 6 -20.62 6.53 9.43
N SER A 7 -19.53 7.13 8.97
CA SER A 7 -18.73 8.09 9.75
C SER A 7 -19.41 9.47 9.90
N THR A 8 -20.22 9.90 8.92
CA THR A 8 -20.98 11.15 9.01
C THR A 8 -22.05 11.09 10.10
N ARG A 9 -22.51 9.91 10.49
CA ARG A 9 -23.46 9.71 11.59
C ARG A 9 -22.89 10.10 12.96
N ASN A 10 -21.56 10.15 13.09
CA ASN A 10 -20.83 10.42 14.34
C ASN A 10 -20.06 11.77 14.33
N ILE A 11 -20.46 12.74 13.51
CA ILE A 11 -19.77 14.05 13.37
C ILE A 11 -19.68 14.82 14.69
N ASN A 12 -20.53 14.55 15.67
CA ASN A 12 -20.53 15.18 16.99
C ASN A 12 -19.58 14.55 18.02
N ALA A 13 -18.87 13.48 17.68
CA ALA A 13 -17.82 12.97 18.54
C ALA A 13 -16.69 14.01 18.56
N LYS A 14 -16.46 14.66 19.72
CA LYS A 14 -15.31 15.54 19.96
C LYS A 14 -14.05 14.75 19.62
N VAL A 15 -13.49 15.01 18.45
CA VAL A 15 -12.17 14.49 18.09
C VAL A 15 -11.17 15.19 19.02
N GLU A 16 -10.73 14.48 20.05
CA GLU A 16 -9.62 14.92 20.88
C GLU A 16 -8.42 15.10 19.96
N ARG A 17 -8.04 16.36 19.74
CA ARG A 17 -6.85 16.72 18.98
C ARG A 17 -5.62 16.28 19.80
N ARG A 18 -5.18 15.05 19.62
CA ARG A 18 -3.88 14.64 20.15
C ARG A 18 -2.81 15.55 19.56
N LYS A 19 -2.00 16.15 20.41
CA LYS A 19 -0.76 16.82 19.97
C LYS A 19 0.15 15.73 19.40
N ILE A 20 0.25 15.70 18.08
CA ILE A 20 1.14 14.76 17.37
C ILE A 20 2.48 15.47 17.26
N ASP A 21 3.48 14.98 17.98
CA ASP A 21 4.88 15.40 17.81
C ASP A 21 5.41 14.78 16.53
N ALA A 22 5.53 15.63 15.49
CA ALA A 22 6.05 15.27 14.18
C ALA A 22 7.58 15.31 14.13
N THR A 23 8.26 14.82 15.15
CA THR A 23 9.70 14.61 15.08
C THR A 23 9.98 13.33 14.28
N PRO A 24 10.83 13.39 13.23
CA PRO A 24 11.23 12.18 12.53
C PRO A 24 11.97 11.28 13.52
N MET A 25 11.27 10.28 14.01
CA MET A 25 11.87 9.27 14.87
C MET A 25 12.34 8.12 13.99
N LEU A 26 13.64 7.92 13.94
CA LEU A 26 14.17 6.62 13.53
C LEU A 26 13.54 5.55 14.43
N PRO A 27 13.11 4.41 13.88
CA PRO A 27 12.46 3.38 14.67
C PRO A 27 13.35 2.95 15.84
N LYS A 28 12.82 3.06 17.06
CA LYS A 28 13.57 2.61 18.23
C LYS A 28 13.82 1.11 18.13
N LYS A 29 15.03 0.66 18.50
CA LYS A 29 15.40 -0.76 18.47
C LYS A 29 14.39 -1.67 19.20
N GLU A 30 13.71 -1.16 20.20
CA GLU A 30 12.64 -1.84 20.93
C GLU A 30 11.42 -2.18 20.06
N TRP A 31 11.08 -1.30 19.13
CA TRP A 31 9.97 -1.54 18.19
C TRP A 31 10.33 -2.62 17.16
N LEU A 32 11.59 -2.66 16.73
CA LEU A 32 12.09 -3.67 15.80
C LEU A 32 12.14 -5.08 16.43
N LYS A 33 12.44 -5.19 17.72
CA LYS A 33 12.50 -6.50 18.41
C LYS A 33 11.13 -7.17 18.53
N GLY A 34 10.04 -6.40 18.65
CA GLY A 34 8.68 -6.96 18.74
C GLY A 34 8.03 -7.26 17.40
N THR A 35 8.40 -6.52 16.35
CA THR A 35 7.71 -6.55 15.04
C THR A 35 8.42 -7.39 13.98
N GLY A 36 9.64 -7.86 14.22
CA GLY A 36 10.42 -8.59 13.21
C GLY A 36 9.73 -9.84 12.67
N LYS A 37 9.16 -10.67 13.56
CA LYS A 37 8.40 -11.87 13.16
C LYS A 37 7.17 -11.47 12.34
N THR A 38 6.42 -10.48 12.82
CA THR A 38 5.23 -9.95 12.13
C THR A 38 5.59 -9.43 10.76
N THR A 39 6.68 -8.68 10.61
CA THR A 39 7.16 -8.18 9.31
C THR A 39 7.41 -9.32 8.33
N VAL A 40 8.16 -10.35 8.74
CA VAL A 40 8.48 -11.50 7.86
C VAL A 40 7.22 -12.24 7.43
N VAL A 41 6.35 -12.59 8.39
CA VAL A 41 5.11 -13.33 8.09
C VAL A 41 4.19 -12.51 7.19
N SER A 42 4.03 -11.22 7.48
CA SER A 42 3.18 -10.34 6.68
C SER A 42 3.74 -10.09 5.28
N SER A 43 5.06 -9.98 5.14
CA SER A 43 5.70 -9.88 3.83
C SER A 43 5.50 -11.15 2.99
N LEU A 44 5.58 -12.34 3.60
CA LEU A 44 5.28 -13.59 2.91
C LEU A 44 3.82 -13.65 2.45
N ILE A 45 2.88 -13.27 3.32
CA ILE A 45 1.46 -13.18 2.97
C ILE A 45 1.26 -12.21 1.80
N GLY A 46 1.85 -11.02 1.88
CA GLY A 46 1.76 -10.01 0.81
C GLY A 46 2.33 -10.52 -0.51
N THR A 47 3.49 -11.16 -0.50
CA THR A 47 4.11 -11.73 -1.70
C THR A 47 3.23 -12.80 -2.33
N ILE A 48 2.69 -13.74 -1.53
CA ILE A 48 1.81 -14.81 -2.03
C ILE A 48 0.53 -14.21 -2.64
N ILE A 49 -0.09 -13.25 -1.97
CA ILE A 49 -1.29 -12.57 -2.49
C ILE A 49 -0.96 -11.78 -3.76
N GLY A 50 0.23 -11.15 -3.83
CA GLY A 50 0.67 -10.41 -5.01
C GLY A 50 0.84 -11.30 -6.26
N ILE A 51 1.24 -12.55 -6.09
CA ILE A 51 1.33 -13.52 -7.19
C ILE A 51 -0.04 -13.85 -7.78
N LEU A 52 -1.11 -13.71 -6.98
CA LEU A 52 -2.47 -14.01 -7.41
C LEU A 52 -3.13 -12.80 -8.07
N PRO A 53 -3.40 -12.82 -9.39
CA PRO A 53 -3.94 -11.67 -10.09
C PRO A 53 -5.31 -11.25 -9.55
N GLY A 54 -5.51 -9.93 -9.40
CA GLY A 54 -6.82 -9.37 -9.09
C GLY A 54 -7.22 -9.35 -7.61
N ILE A 55 -6.46 -9.94 -6.69
CA ILE A 55 -6.79 -9.94 -5.25
C ILE A 55 -6.49 -8.57 -4.63
N GLY A 56 -5.37 -7.96 -4.96
CA GLY A 56 -5.02 -6.60 -4.60
C GLY A 56 -4.46 -6.41 -3.19
N GLN A 57 -3.91 -5.22 -2.99
CA GLN A 57 -3.17 -4.82 -1.78
C GLN A 57 -4.05 -4.75 -0.53
N ALA A 58 -5.32 -4.33 -0.68
CA ALA A 58 -6.24 -4.20 0.45
C ALA A 58 -6.51 -5.54 1.13
N THR A 59 -6.71 -6.60 0.33
CA THR A 59 -6.93 -7.96 0.85
C THR A 59 -5.69 -8.50 1.57
N ALA A 60 -4.50 -8.27 1.00
CA ALA A 60 -3.25 -8.69 1.63
C ALA A 60 -3.02 -8.00 2.97
N SER A 61 -3.24 -6.69 3.04
CA SER A 61 -3.13 -5.89 4.27
C SER A 61 -4.09 -6.38 5.36
N LEU A 62 -5.35 -6.65 4.99
CA LEU A 62 -6.36 -7.14 5.92
C LEU A 62 -6.04 -8.55 6.41
N LEU A 63 -5.61 -9.45 5.52
CA LEU A 63 -5.23 -10.81 5.88
C LEU A 63 -4.01 -10.83 6.80
N ALA A 64 -2.99 -10.03 6.50
CA ALA A 64 -1.81 -9.92 7.35
C ALA A 64 -2.15 -9.34 8.73
N TYR A 65 -3.00 -8.30 8.78
CA TYR A 65 -3.47 -7.72 10.03
C TYR A 65 -4.22 -8.75 10.90
N THR A 66 -5.16 -9.49 10.31
CA THR A 66 -5.94 -10.50 11.04
C THR A 66 -5.05 -11.65 11.50
N THR A 67 -4.11 -12.10 10.68
CA THR A 67 -3.12 -13.13 11.05
C THR A 67 -2.22 -12.66 12.19
N ALA A 68 -1.72 -11.42 12.13
CA ALA A 68 -0.91 -10.83 13.20
C ALA A 68 -1.70 -10.73 14.50
N LYS A 69 -2.97 -10.26 14.43
CA LYS A 69 -3.85 -10.17 15.59
C LYS A 69 -4.09 -11.53 16.25
N GLN A 70 -4.36 -12.58 15.46
CA GLN A 70 -4.59 -13.93 15.96
C GLN A 70 -3.33 -14.56 16.57
N SER A 71 -2.15 -14.21 16.05
CA SER A 71 -0.85 -14.75 16.50
C SER A 71 -0.22 -13.93 17.63
N SER A 72 -0.79 -12.75 17.94
CA SER A 72 -0.24 -11.85 18.95
C SER A 72 -0.56 -12.34 20.36
N LYS A 73 0.35 -12.05 21.30
CA LYS A 73 0.13 -12.25 22.73
C LYS A 73 -0.85 -11.25 23.34
N HIS A 74 -1.13 -10.16 22.61
CA HIS A 74 -1.95 -9.04 23.05
C HIS A 74 -2.96 -8.61 21.97
N PRO A 75 -3.89 -9.53 21.56
CA PRO A 75 -4.84 -9.25 20.50
C PRO A 75 -5.79 -8.08 20.79
N GLU A 76 -5.99 -7.77 22.08
CA GLU A 76 -6.82 -6.66 22.57
C GLU A 76 -6.25 -5.28 22.22
N LYS A 77 -4.94 -5.18 21.93
CA LYS A 77 -4.28 -3.93 21.55
C LYS A 77 -4.49 -3.58 20.06
N PHE A 78 -4.93 -4.54 19.27
CA PHE A 78 -5.21 -4.28 17.85
C PHE A 78 -6.46 -3.42 17.70
N GLY A 79 -6.35 -2.37 16.87
CA GLY A 79 -7.39 -1.34 16.73
C GLY A 79 -7.22 -0.13 17.66
N THR A 80 -6.30 -0.17 18.64
CA THR A 80 -6.02 0.95 19.54
C THR A 80 -4.75 1.73 19.17
N GLY A 81 -4.20 1.47 17.98
CA GLY A 81 -2.97 2.13 17.49
C GLY A 81 -1.68 1.38 17.83
N CYS A 82 -1.73 0.05 18.02
CA CYS A 82 -0.53 -0.74 18.26
C CYS A 82 0.35 -0.81 16.98
N SER A 83 1.66 -0.71 17.17
CA SER A 83 2.64 -0.74 16.09
C SER A 83 2.64 -2.07 15.33
N GLU A 84 2.38 -3.18 16.00
CA GLU A 84 2.37 -4.51 15.41
C GLU A 84 1.29 -4.64 14.32
N GLY A 85 0.09 -4.10 14.56
CA GLY A 85 -0.99 -4.10 13.56
C GLY A 85 -0.68 -3.23 12.34
N VAL A 86 -0.08 -2.06 12.55
CA VAL A 86 0.34 -1.17 11.46
C VAL A 86 1.44 -1.83 10.63
N VAL A 87 2.47 -2.38 11.29
CA VAL A 87 3.57 -3.08 10.61
C VAL A 87 3.06 -4.28 9.81
N ALA A 88 2.10 -5.03 10.33
CA ALA A 88 1.52 -6.17 9.62
C ALA A 88 0.87 -5.74 8.30
N SER A 89 0.00 -4.73 8.35
CA SER A 89 -0.70 -4.22 7.18
C SER A 89 0.25 -3.63 6.15
N GLU A 90 1.19 -2.78 6.59
CA GLU A 90 2.10 -2.07 5.70
C GLU A 90 3.16 -2.98 5.09
N ALA A 91 3.69 -3.95 5.86
CA ALA A 91 4.64 -4.93 5.32
C ALA A 91 4.01 -5.80 4.22
N ALA A 92 2.76 -6.23 4.41
CA ALA A 92 2.04 -6.97 3.39
C ALA A 92 1.73 -6.11 2.17
N ASN A 93 1.27 -4.87 2.38
CA ASN A 93 0.97 -3.92 1.31
C ASN A 93 2.17 -3.69 0.38
N ASN A 94 3.34 -3.45 0.96
CA ASN A 94 4.57 -3.26 0.19
C ASN A 94 5.03 -4.56 -0.51
N ALA A 95 4.86 -5.71 0.14
CA ALA A 95 5.27 -7.00 -0.40
C ALA A 95 4.42 -7.46 -1.60
N VAL A 96 3.14 -7.04 -1.66
CA VAL A 96 2.27 -7.27 -2.83
C VAL A 96 2.87 -6.71 -4.10
N CYS A 97 3.47 -5.52 -4.05
CA CYS A 97 4.08 -4.89 -5.22
C CYS A 97 5.19 -5.77 -5.83
N GLY A 98 6.04 -6.35 -4.96
CA GLY A 98 7.06 -7.31 -5.41
C GLY A 98 6.46 -8.62 -5.90
N GLY A 99 5.44 -9.14 -5.20
CA GLY A 99 4.72 -10.35 -5.59
C GLY A 99 4.05 -10.23 -6.95
N ALA A 100 3.43 -9.10 -7.25
CA ALA A 100 2.74 -8.84 -8.52
C ALA A 100 3.68 -8.72 -9.74
N LEU A 101 4.95 -8.39 -9.52
CA LEU A 101 5.96 -8.40 -10.58
C LEU A 101 6.27 -9.82 -11.07
N ILE A 102 6.13 -10.83 -10.21
CA ILE A 102 6.48 -12.21 -10.55
C ILE A 102 5.63 -12.74 -11.74
N PRO A 103 4.28 -12.77 -11.66
CA PRO A 103 3.46 -13.24 -12.78
C PRO A 103 3.58 -12.30 -13.99
N MET A 104 3.67 -11.00 -13.78
CA MET A 104 3.84 -10.05 -14.89
C MET A 104 5.11 -10.32 -15.67
N MET A 105 6.25 -10.50 -15.01
CA MET A 105 7.53 -10.73 -15.68
C MET A 105 7.66 -12.14 -16.24
N ALA A 106 7.11 -13.16 -15.54
CA ALA A 106 7.27 -14.56 -15.92
C ALA A 106 6.31 -15.02 -17.04
N ILE A 107 5.06 -14.56 -17.00
CA ILE A 107 3.99 -15.01 -17.91
C ILE A 107 3.23 -13.88 -18.60
N GLY A 108 3.58 -12.62 -18.32
CA GLY A 108 2.92 -11.45 -18.91
C GLY A 108 1.51 -11.17 -18.35
N ILE A 109 1.18 -11.68 -17.17
CA ILE A 109 -0.11 -11.45 -16.52
C ILE A 109 0.10 -10.49 -15.34
N PRO A 110 -0.47 -9.27 -15.36
CA PRO A 110 -0.28 -8.33 -14.27
C PRO A 110 -1.03 -8.79 -13.02
N GLY A 111 -0.40 -8.65 -11.84
CA GLY A 111 -1.00 -9.00 -10.56
C GLY A 111 -1.93 -7.91 -10.00
N ASP A 112 -1.67 -6.65 -10.38
CA ASP A 112 -2.41 -5.49 -9.90
C ASP A 112 -2.47 -4.36 -10.96
N VAL A 113 -3.10 -3.23 -10.61
CA VAL A 113 -3.24 -2.07 -11.50
C VAL A 113 -1.87 -1.46 -11.86
N ILE A 114 -0.92 -1.43 -10.92
CA ILE A 114 0.40 -0.83 -11.13
C ILE A 114 1.21 -1.67 -12.12
N THR A 115 1.21 -2.98 -11.93
CA THR A 115 1.87 -3.90 -12.86
C THR A 115 1.19 -3.93 -14.23
N SER A 116 -0.12 -3.66 -14.32
CA SER A 116 -0.83 -3.49 -15.61
C SER A 116 -0.31 -2.28 -16.38
N ILE A 117 -0.09 -1.15 -15.70
CA ILE A 117 0.48 0.06 -16.31
C ILE A 117 1.92 -0.21 -16.78
N LEU A 118 2.71 -0.87 -15.94
CA LEU A 118 4.09 -1.24 -16.27
C LEU A 118 4.13 -2.20 -17.47
N LEU A 119 3.25 -3.19 -17.52
CA LEU A 119 3.06 -4.09 -18.65
C LEU A 119 2.78 -3.31 -19.95
N GLY A 120 1.82 -2.38 -19.89
CA GLY A 120 1.49 -1.50 -21.01
C GLY A 120 2.71 -0.69 -21.49
N ALA A 121 3.48 -0.13 -20.57
CA ALA A 121 4.70 0.61 -20.91
C ALA A 121 5.75 -0.28 -21.59
N LEU A 122 5.97 -1.50 -21.10
CA LEU A 122 6.89 -2.46 -21.74
C LEU A 122 6.45 -2.79 -23.17
N VAL A 123 5.16 -3.05 -23.36
CA VAL A 123 4.60 -3.35 -24.71
C VAL A 123 4.75 -2.17 -25.65
N LEU A 124 4.53 -0.94 -25.19
CA LEU A 124 4.74 0.26 -26.00
C LEU A 124 6.19 0.44 -26.44
N HIS A 125 7.15 -0.04 -25.66
CA HIS A 125 8.56 -0.07 -26.02
C HIS A 125 8.97 -1.30 -26.87
N GLY A 126 7.99 -2.10 -27.33
CA GLY A 126 8.24 -3.29 -28.13
C GLY A 126 8.78 -4.49 -27.34
N LEU A 127 8.72 -4.44 -26.02
CA LEU A 127 9.14 -5.53 -25.13
C LEU A 127 7.92 -6.38 -24.79
N GLN A 128 8.04 -7.68 -24.97
CA GLN A 128 7.00 -8.63 -24.60
C GLN A 128 7.34 -9.27 -23.25
N PRO A 129 6.63 -8.90 -22.16
CA PRO A 129 6.79 -9.58 -20.88
C PRO A 129 6.40 -11.04 -20.97
N GLY A 130 7.12 -11.88 -20.26
CA GLY A 130 6.99 -13.32 -20.29
C GLY A 130 8.34 -14.01 -20.15
N ALA A 131 8.37 -15.34 -20.18
CA ALA A 131 9.56 -16.13 -19.97
C ALA A 131 10.71 -15.80 -20.97
N LEU A 132 10.35 -15.39 -22.18
CA LEU A 132 11.33 -15.01 -23.22
C LEU A 132 12.04 -13.69 -22.87
N LEU A 133 11.44 -12.78 -22.12
CA LEU A 133 12.04 -11.50 -21.77
C LEU A 133 13.38 -11.68 -21.03
N PHE A 134 13.47 -12.70 -20.17
CA PHE A 134 14.68 -12.99 -19.40
C PHE A 134 15.85 -13.44 -20.30
N ASN A 135 15.55 -14.11 -21.40
CA ASN A 135 16.57 -14.58 -22.33
C ASN A 135 16.88 -13.56 -23.43
N SER A 136 15.84 -12.91 -23.98
CA SER A 136 15.98 -11.98 -25.11
C SER A 136 16.52 -10.60 -24.68
N ASN A 137 16.14 -10.13 -23.48
CA ASN A 137 16.47 -8.80 -22.99
C ASN A 137 16.89 -8.79 -21.50
N PRO A 138 17.93 -9.56 -21.09
CA PRO A 138 18.36 -9.68 -19.69
C PRO A 138 18.74 -8.31 -19.07
N ASN A 139 19.27 -7.40 -19.88
CA ASN A 139 19.61 -6.06 -19.42
C ASN A 139 18.37 -5.27 -18.98
N VAL A 140 17.25 -5.39 -19.73
CA VAL A 140 15.99 -4.71 -19.38
C VAL A 140 15.45 -5.27 -18.05
N VAL A 141 15.49 -6.58 -17.87
CA VAL A 141 15.09 -7.23 -16.62
C VAL A 141 15.95 -6.71 -15.46
N GLY A 142 17.27 -6.63 -15.66
CA GLY A 142 18.21 -6.07 -14.66
C GLY A 142 17.88 -4.62 -14.31
N VAL A 143 17.57 -3.78 -15.30
CA VAL A 143 17.17 -2.38 -15.09
C VAL A 143 15.86 -2.27 -14.31
N ILE A 144 14.86 -3.13 -14.60
CA ILE A 144 13.59 -3.15 -13.86
C ILE A 144 13.82 -3.46 -12.38
N PHE A 145 14.59 -4.51 -12.05
CA PHE A 145 14.87 -4.86 -10.67
C PHE A 145 15.73 -3.82 -9.95
N ALA A 146 16.77 -3.30 -10.62
CA ALA A 146 17.60 -2.24 -10.07
C ALA A 146 16.79 -0.96 -9.82
N GLY A 147 15.93 -0.59 -10.77
CA GLY A 147 15.02 0.54 -10.65
C GLY A 147 14.04 0.37 -9.49
N TYR A 148 13.49 -0.83 -9.31
CA TYR A 148 12.60 -1.14 -8.19
C TYR A 148 13.31 -0.99 -6.83
N ILE A 149 14.53 -1.50 -6.71
CA ILE A 149 15.33 -1.35 -5.48
C ILE A 149 15.61 0.13 -5.22
N LEU A 150 16.07 0.86 -6.26
CA LEU A 150 16.37 2.29 -6.15
C LEU A 150 15.13 3.09 -5.76
N ALA A 151 13.98 2.81 -6.38
CA ALA A 151 12.71 3.46 -6.06
C ALA A 151 12.31 3.26 -4.59
N ASN A 152 12.49 2.05 -4.04
CA ASN A 152 12.21 1.78 -2.63
C ASN A 152 13.13 2.57 -1.69
N ILE A 153 14.41 2.68 -2.02
CA ILE A 153 15.37 3.49 -1.24
C ILE A 153 14.99 4.98 -1.28
N LEU A 154 14.71 5.50 -2.48
CA LEU A 154 14.29 6.89 -2.65
C LEU A 154 12.97 7.19 -1.95
N MET A 155 11.99 6.28 -2.04
CA MET A 155 10.70 6.38 -1.33
C MET A 155 10.93 6.50 0.18
N TYR A 156 11.80 5.68 0.76
CA TYR A 156 12.12 5.72 2.18
C TYR A 156 12.72 7.07 2.59
N VAL A 157 13.69 7.57 1.83
CA VAL A 157 14.33 8.88 2.07
C VAL A 157 13.32 10.02 1.95
N MET A 158 12.50 10.02 0.90
CA MET A 158 11.45 11.01 0.69
C MET A 158 10.42 10.99 1.82
N GLN A 159 10.01 9.81 2.26
CA GLN A 159 9.02 9.64 3.35
C GLN A 159 9.55 10.21 4.67
N LEU A 160 10.83 10.00 5.00
CA LEU A 160 11.45 10.62 6.17
C LEU A 160 11.43 12.15 6.08
N GLY A 161 11.76 12.72 4.92
CA GLY A 161 11.75 14.17 4.70
C GLY A 161 10.34 14.78 4.74
N MET A 162 9.36 14.08 4.16
CA MET A 162 7.97 14.56 4.05
C MET A 162 7.09 14.22 5.25
N MET A 163 7.58 13.47 6.23
CA MET A 163 6.79 13.03 7.40
C MET A 163 6.08 14.20 8.10
N ARG A 164 6.76 15.35 8.23
CA ARG A 164 6.17 16.54 8.85
C ARG A 164 4.98 17.09 8.05
N ALA A 165 5.09 17.09 6.72
CA ALA A 165 4.02 17.54 5.84
C ALA A 165 2.81 16.62 5.92
N PHE A 166 3.01 15.30 5.91
CA PHE A 166 1.93 14.32 6.06
C PHE A 166 1.22 14.45 7.40
N VAL A 167 1.97 14.63 8.49
CA VAL A 167 1.37 14.86 9.82
C VAL A 167 0.56 16.15 9.86
N GLN A 168 0.96 17.21 9.13
CA GLN A 168 0.16 18.44 9.03
C GLN A 168 -1.17 18.20 8.30
N MET A 169 -1.21 17.33 7.30
CA MET A 169 -2.46 16.96 6.62
C MET A 169 -3.49 16.32 7.57
N LEU A 170 -3.03 15.59 8.60
CA LEU A 170 -3.91 15.01 9.61
C LEU A 170 -4.59 16.06 10.51
N ARG A 171 -4.16 17.32 10.43
CA ARG A 171 -4.78 18.46 11.16
C ARG A 171 -5.98 19.03 10.40
N ILE A 172 -6.21 18.63 9.16
CA ILE A 172 -7.37 19.08 8.38
C ILE A 172 -8.63 18.58 9.09
N PRO A 173 -9.61 19.47 9.34
CA PRO A 173 -10.83 19.07 9.99
C PRO A 173 -11.61 18.08 9.11
N VAL A 174 -12.15 17.05 9.74
CA VAL A 174 -12.86 15.95 9.07
C VAL A 174 -14.02 16.47 8.21
N ASN A 175 -14.66 17.54 8.65
CA ASN A 175 -15.76 18.20 7.92
C ASN A 175 -15.35 18.75 6.54
N LEU A 176 -14.07 19.09 6.35
CA LEU A 176 -13.54 19.51 5.05
C LEU A 176 -13.02 18.31 4.25
N LEU A 177 -12.52 17.29 4.95
CA LEU A 177 -11.93 16.10 4.33
C LEU A 177 -12.97 15.27 3.58
N TYR A 178 -14.16 15.05 4.17
CA TYR A 178 -15.20 14.21 3.56
C TYR A 178 -15.72 14.76 2.22
N PRO A 179 -16.10 16.04 2.09
CA PRO A 179 -16.51 16.59 0.80
C PRO A 179 -15.42 16.49 -0.27
N ILE A 180 -14.16 16.71 0.11
CA ILE A 180 -13.03 16.58 -0.83
C ILE A 180 -12.87 15.14 -1.31
N ILE A 181 -12.97 14.15 -0.42
CA ILE A 181 -12.86 12.74 -0.79
C ILE A 181 -14.03 12.34 -1.71
N ILE A 182 -15.26 12.74 -1.38
CA ILE A 182 -16.43 12.44 -2.20
C ILE A 182 -16.26 13.04 -3.60
N LEU A 183 -15.86 14.31 -3.69
CA LEU A 183 -15.61 14.97 -4.97
C LEU A 183 -14.50 14.27 -5.76
N ALA A 184 -13.40 13.90 -5.11
CA ALA A 184 -12.31 13.18 -5.75
C ALA A 184 -12.74 11.78 -6.24
N CYS A 185 -13.57 11.06 -5.49
CA CYS A 185 -14.14 9.78 -5.91
C CYS A 185 -15.06 9.93 -7.13
N LEU A 186 -15.92 10.97 -7.15
CA LEU A 186 -16.80 11.26 -8.29
C LEU A 186 -15.99 11.58 -9.55
N VAL A 187 -15.02 12.49 -9.43
CA VAL A 187 -14.14 12.86 -10.55
C VAL A 187 -13.32 11.66 -11.03
N GLY A 188 -12.78 10.85 -10.10
CA GLY A 188 -12.02 9.65 -10.43
C GLY A 188 -12.87 8.60 -11.13
N GLY A 189 -14.10 8.37 -10.68
CA GLY A 189 -15.04 7.44 -11.30
C GLY A 189 -15.39 7.84 -12.75
N ILE A 190 -15.69 9.12 -12.97
CA ILE A 190 -15.97 9.65 -14.31
C ILE A 190 -14.72 9.57 -15.20
N ALA A 191 -13.54 9.92 -14.67
CA ALA A 191 -12.30 9.95 -15.45
C ALA A 191 -11.84 8.56 -15.91
N THR A 192 -12.15 7.48 -15.15
CA THR A 192 -11.71 6.11 -15.48
C THR A 192 -12.47 5.53 -16.65
N ASN A 193 -13.78 5.76 -16.74
CA ASN A 193 -14.66 5.09 -17.72
C ASN A 193 -15.30 6.05 -18.73
N ASN A 194 -15.06 7.35 -18.60
CA ASN A 194 -15.71 8.40 -19.40
C ASN A 194 -17.27 8.31 -19.40
N ARG A 195 -17.84 7.72 -18.35
CA ARG A 195 -19.29 7.53 -18.17
C ARG A 195 -19.74 8.15 -16.86
N VAL A 196 -20.72 9.02 -16.93
CA VAL A 196 -21.30 9.72 -15.77
C VAL A 196 -22.07 8.75 -14.84
N PHE A 197 -22.51 7.60 -15.36
CA PHE A 197 -23.28 6.61 -14.59
C PHE A 197 -22.41 5.71 -13.67
N ASP A 198 -21.07 5.79 -13.77
CA ASP A 198 -20.14 4.99 -12.95
C ASP A 198 -19.66 5.76 -11.70
N ALA A 199 -20.12 6.98 -11.50
CA ALA A 199 -19.86 7.83 -10.34
C ALA A 199 -20.96 7.71 -9.29
#